data_8c53a3f36987b6238582769d56dd2d7e
#
_entry.id   8c53a3f36987b6238582769d56dd2d7e
#
_cell.length_a   1.000
_cell.length_b   1.000
_cell.length_c   1.000
_cell.angle_alpha   90.00
_cell.angle_beta   90.00
_cell.angle_gamma   90.00
#
_symmetry.space_group_name_H-M   'P 1'
#
loop_
_entity.id
_entity.type
_entity.pdbx_description
1 polymer ?
#
loop_
_entity_poly.entity_id
_entity_poly.type
_entity_poly.pdbx_seq_one_letter_code
_entity_poly.pdbx_strand_id
1 'polypeptide(L)'
;LTILIPITIIFITLDFARHHISFLGNIYSTFFNIVTRDIEKKKNNFTGASYYLLGCSIVVFLFDNTNIIIASLLIMSISDSFAALVGVKLGKTKIYGNKSLEGSFAFYVSTIIILYFFINSLTGFEYMYISFLITLVELFSFYKINDNLTIPVFGAIILTYLT
;
A
#
# COMPACT_ATOMS: atom_id res chain seq x y z
N LEU A 1 -4.54 -10.46 14.93
CA LEU A 1 -3.33 -11.27 14.69
C LEU A 1 -3.66 -12.75 14.44
N THR A 2 -4.46 -13.40 15.29
CA THR A 2 -4.78 -14.84 15.18
C THR A 2 -5.41 -15.28 13.86
N ILE A 3 -6.12 -14.39 13.17
CA ILE A 3 -6.75 -14.66 11.86
C ILE A 3 -5.89 -14.11 10.72
N LEU A 4 -5.30 -12.94 10.89
CA LEU A 4 -4.56 -12.26 9.83
C LEU A 4 -3.28 -13.01 9.44
N ILE A 5 -2.49 -13.47 10.40
CA ILE A 5 -1.24 -14.18 10.14
C ILE A 5 -1.47 -15.48 9.35
N PRO A 6 -2.40 -16.40 9.74
CA PRO A 6 -2.70 -17.58 8.93
C PRO A 6 -3.16 -17.24 7.51
N ILE A 7 -4.01 -16.23 7.34
CA ILE A 7 -4.46 -15.80 6.01
C ILE A 7 -3.26 -15.34 5.18
N THR A 8 -2.38 -14.52 5.75
CA THR A 8 -1.19 -14.03 5.06
C THR A 8 -0.27 -15.18 4.64
N ILE A 9 -0.04 -16.15 5.52
CA ILE A 9 0.78 -17.33 5.21
C ILE A 9 0.15 -18.15 4.07
N ILE A 10 -1.17 -18.39 4.12
CA ILE A 10 -1.88 -19.12 3.08
C ILE A 10 -1.76 -18.38 1.74
N PHE A 11 -1.98 -17.06 1.73
CA PHE A 11 -1.88 -16.26 0.49
C PHE A 11 -0.47 -16.28 -0.11
N ILE A 12 0.56 -16.11 0.71
CA ILE A 12 1.96 -16.14 0.26
C ILE A 12 2.33 -17.53 -0.27
N THR A 13 1.89 -18.59 0.41
CA THR A 13 2.16 -19.98 -0.03
C THR A 13 1.45 -20.30 -1.34
N LEU A 14 0.20 -19.87 -1.51
CA LEU A 14 -0.53 -20.05 -2.77
C LEU A 14 0.08 -19.23 -3.90
N ASP A 15 0.51 -18.00 -3.61
CA ASP A 15 1.15 -17.12 -4.59
C ASP A 15 2.52 -17.67 -5.05
N PHE A 16 3.26 -18.28 -4.15
CA PHE A 16 4.48 -19.01 -4.48
C PHE A 16 4.18 -20.31 -5.29
N ALA A 17 3.19 -21.08 -4.82
CA ALA A 17 2.85 -22.38 -5.43
C ALA A 17 2.32 -22.24 -6.87
N ARG A 18 1.63 -21.16 -7.23
CA ARG A 18 1.15 -20.92 -8.60
C ARG A 18 2.26 -20.91 -9.66
N HIS A 19 3.48 -20.57 -9.29
CA HIS A 19 4.62 -20.55 -10.19
C HIS A 19 5.31 -21.92 -10.36
N HIS A 20 5.05 -22.84 -9.43
CA HIS A 20 5.67 -24.17 -9.41
C HIS A 20 4.69 -25.30 -9.76
N ILE A 21 3.39 -25.09 -9.55
CA ILE A 21 2.34 -26.09 -9.80
C ILE A 21 1.44 -25.58 -10.94
N SER A 22 1.51 -26.22 -12.11
CA SER A 22 0.78 -25.82 -13.32
C SER A 22 -0.74 -25.77 -13.12
N PHE A 23 -1.30 -26.68 -12.31
CA PHE A 23 -2.72 -26.70 -11.98
C PHE A 23 -3.15 -25.39 -11.25
N LEU A 24 -2.42 -24.96 -10.24
CA LEU A 24 -2.69 -23.73 -9.51
C LEU A 24 -2.45 -22.49 -10.38
N GLY A 25 -1.42 -22.53 -11.21
CA GLY A 25 -1.16 -21.45 -12.19
C GLY A 25 -2.30 -21.25 -13.16
N ASN A 26 -2.89 -22.33 -13.67
CA ASN A 26 -4.04 -22.29 -14.59
C ASN A 26 -5.30 -21.75 -13.91
N ILE A 27 -5.61 -22.22 -12.69
CA ILE A 27 -6.73 -21.67 -11.91
C ILE A 27 -6.53 -20.17 -11.67
N TYR A 28 -5.36 -19.79 -11.21
CA TYR A 28 -5.04 -18.39 -10.95
C TYR A 28 -5.18 -17.52 -12.21
N SER A 29 -4.63 -17.96 -13.34
CA SER A 29 -4.72 -17.22 -14.59
C SER A 29 -6.17 -17.05 -15.08
N THR A 30 -7.01 -18.05 -14.88
CA THR A 30 -8.43 -18.01 -15.29
C THR A 30 -9.20 -16.93 -14.52
N PHE A 31 -8.98 -16.82 -13.20
CA PHE A 31 -9.76 -15.91 -12.36
C PHE A 31 -9.12 -14.52 -12.19
N PHE A 32 -7.80 -14.43 -12.17
CA PHE A 32 -7.09 -13.21 -11.76
C PHE A 32 -6.25 -12.55 -12.85
N ASN A 33 -6.19 -13.10 -14.07
CA ASN A 33 -5.34 -12.57 -15.13
C ASN A 33 -5.64 -11.11 -15.52
N ILE A 34 -6.89 -10.68 -15.36
CA ILE A 34 -7.34 -9.30 -15.66
C ILE A 34 -6.84 -8.31 -14.60
N VAL A 35 -6.75 -8.74 -13.34
CA VAL A 35 -6.39 -7.89 -12.20
C VAL A 35 -4.88 -7.88 -11.94
N THR A 36 -4.18 -8.95 -12.34
CA THR A 36 -2.75 -9.12 -12.09
C THR A 36 -1.91 -8.28 -13.04
N ARG A 37 -1.00 -7.47 -12.51
CA ARG A 37 -0.06 -6.65 -13.30
C ARG A 37 0.92 -7.54 -14.07
N ASP A 38 1.39 -7.11 -15.24
CA ASP A 38 2.30 -7.90 -16.10
C ASP A 38 3.64 -8.24 -15.39
N ILE A 39 4.09 -7.40 -14.47
CA ILE A 39 5.28 -7.66 -13.65
C ILE A 39 5.05 -8.83 -12.69
N GLU A 40 3.85 -8.97 -12.15
CA GLU A 40 3.45 -10.01 -11.20
C GLU A 40 3.24 -11.38 -11.88
N LYS A 41 3.03 -11.37 -13.20
CA LYS A 41 2.94 -12.59 -14.02
C LYS A 41 4.30 -13.27 -14.24
N LYS A 42 5.40 -12.54 -14.02
CA LYS A 42 6.74 -13.09 -14.17
C LYS A 42 7.03 -14.10 -13.07
N LYS A 43 7.77 -15.16 -13.42
CA LYS A 43 8.18 -16.21 -12.49
C LYS A 43 8.90 -15.62 -11.27
N ASN A 44 8.52 -16.07 -10.08
CA ASN A 44 9.04 -15.66 -8.78
C ASN A 44 8.65 -14.25 -8.28
N ASN A 45 7.70 -13.56 -8.90
CA ASN A 45 7.18 -12.31 -8.37
C ASN A 45 5.87 -12.55 -7.62
N PHE A 46 5.79 -12.03 -6.39
CA PHE A 46 4.57 -12.04 -5.61
C PHE A 46 3.57 -11.00 -6.14
N THR A 47 2.29 -11.24 -5.89
CA THR A 47 1.23 -10.30 -6.23
C THR A 47 1.21 -9.10 -5.28
N GLY A 48 0.62 -7.99 -5.73
CA GLY A 48 0.34 -6.84 -4.87
C GLY A 48 -0.49 -7.21 -3.64
N ALA A 49 -1.41 -8.18 -3.76
CA ALA A 49 -2.21 -8.67 -2.64
C ALA A 49 -1.36 -9.36 -1.56
N SER A 50 -0.38 -10.18 -1.95
CA SER A 50 0.55 -10.80 -1.01
C SER A 50 1.39 -9.76 -0.26
N TYR A 51 1.90 -8.75 -0.96
CA TYR A 51 2.62 -7.64 -0.33
C TYR A 51 1.72 -6.81 0.60
N TYR A 52 0.47 -6.57 0.22
CA TYR A 52 -0.49 -5.86 1.06
C TYR A 52 -0.79 -6.60 2.36
N LEU A 53 -1.11 -7.90 2.28
CA LEU A 53 -1.36 -8.72 3.45
C LEU A 53 -0.15 -8.81 4.37
N LEU A 54 1.05 -8.87 3.79
CA LEU A 54 2.30 -8.86 4.55
C LEU A 54 2.50 -7.51 5.25
N GLY A 55 2.25 -6.39 4.57
CA GLY A 55 2.28 -5.06 5.16
C GLY A 55 1.27 -4.91 6.30
N CYS A 56 0.03 -5.34 6.11
CA CYS A 56 -0.99 -5.38 7.16
C CYS A 56 -0.54 -6.18 8.38
N SER A 57 0.04 -7.38 8.15
CA SER A 57 0.51 -8.24 9.24
C SER A 57 1.66 -7.60 10.02
N ILE A 58 2.60 -6.96 9.34
CA ILE A 58 3.72 -6.25 9.98
C ILE A 58 3.18 -5.08 10.82
N VAL A 59 2.30 -4.26 10.26
CA VAL A 59 1.74 -3.10 10.98
C VAL A 59 0.98 -3.54 12.23
N VAL A 60 0.09 -4.54 12.11
CA VAL A 60 -0.69 -5.04 13.26
C VAL A 60 0.19 -5.78 14.29
N PHE A 61 1.34 -6.30 13.88
CA PHE A 61 2.27 -6.98 14.79
C PHE A 61 3.18 -6.00 15.56
N LEU A 62 3.64 -4.94 14.91
CA LEU A 62 4.66 -4.02 15.46
C LEU A 62 4.08 -2.84 16.21
N PHE A 63 2.82 -2.45 15.96
CA PHE A 63 2.23 -1.24 16.52
C PHE A 63 1.01 -1.58 17.38
N ASP A 64 0.88 -0.89 18.53
CA ASP A 64 -0.21 -1.10 19.50
C ASP A 64 -1.34 -0.08 19.34
N ASN A 65 -1.06 1.11 18.80
CA ASN A 65 -2.05 2.17 18.65
C ASN A 65 -3.02 1.86 17.49
N THR A 66 -4.26 1.52 17.84
CA THR A 66 -5.29 1.14 16.87
C THR A 66 -5.56 2.24 15.82
N ASN A 67 -5.54 3.51 16.22
CA ASN A 67 -5.78 4.62 15.28
C ASN A 67 -4.66 4.74 14.26
N ILE A 68 -3.40 4.56 14.67
CA ILE A 68 -2.24 4.56 13.78
C ILE A 68 -2.32 3.37 12.81
N ILE A 69 -2.65 2.18 13.32
CA ILE A 69 -2.84 0.99 12.49
C ILE A 69 -3.91 1.24 11.43
N ILE A 70 -5.10 1.67 11.84
CA ILE A 70 -6.21 1.93 10.91
C ILE A 70 -5.84 3.02 9.91
N ALA A 71 -5.28 4.15 10.36
CA ALA A 71 -4.90 5.24 9.48
C ALA A 71 -3.88 4.78 8.41
N SER A 72 -2.82 4.07 8.82
CA SER A 72 -1.79 3.60 7.88
C SER A 72 -2.32 2.62 6.84
N LEU A 73 -3.23 1.71 7.22
CA LEU A 73 -3.85 0.77 6.31
C LEU A 73 -4.86 1.46 5.37
N LEU A 74 -5.60 2.46 5.86
CA LEU A 74 -6.51 3.25 5.04
C LEU A 74 -5.75 4.14 4.04
N ILE A 75 -4.62 4.71 4.43
CA ILE A 75 -3.76 5.48 3.53
C ILE A 75 -3.33 4.59 2.36
N MET A 76 -2.89 3.37 2.62
CA MET A 76 -2.54 2.43 1.55
C MET A 76 -3.75 2.11 0.67
N SER A 77 -4.90 1.77 1.27
CA SER A 77 -6.06 1.31 0.50
C SER A 77 -6.76 2.43 -0.27
N ILE A 78 -6.93 3.59 0.37
CA ILE A 78 -7.72 4.70 -0.17
C ILE A 78 -6.81 5.69 -0.91
N SER A 79 -5.77 6.22 -0.26
CA SER A 79 -4.94 7.27 -0.88
C SER A 79 -4.17 6.77 -2.09
N ASP A 80 -3.64 5.55 -2.07
CA ASP A 80 -2.98 4.95 -3.24
C ASP A 80 -3.97 4.71 -4.39
N SER A 81 -5.20 4.25 -4.08
CA SER A 81 -6.25 4.10 -5.08
C SER A 81 -6.64 5.44 -5.72
N PHE A 82 -6.79 6.50 -4.92
CA PHE A 82 -7.05 7.85 -5.43
C PHE A 82 -5.89 8.37 -6.29
N ALA A 83 -4.64 8.17 -5.84
CA ALA A 83 -3.45 8.52 -6.60
C ALA A 83 -3.44 7.83 -7.98
N ALA A 84 -3.71 6.53 -8.01
CA ALA A 84 -3.77 5.75 -9.25
C ALA A 84 -4.89 6.24 -10.18
N LEU A 85 -6.11 6.47 -9.67
CA LEU A 85 -7.24 6.92 -10.45
C LEU A 85 -7.01 8.32 -11.05
N VAL A 86 -6.53 9.27 -10.22
CA VAL A 86 -6.25 10.63 -10.67
C VAL A 86 -5.04 10.64 -11.61
N GLY A 87 -3.99 9.89 -11.28
CA GLY A 87 -2.79 9.77 -12.10
C GLY A 87 -3.06 9.21 -13.49
N VAL A 88 -3.97 8.22 -13.62
CA VAL A 88 -4.38 7.66 -14.91
C VAL A 88 -5.27 8.61 -15.70
N LYS A 89 -6.25 9.27 -15.04
CA LYS A 89 -7.23 10.12 -15.74
C LYS A 89 -6.74 11.53 -16.02
N LEU A 90 -5.99 12.12 -15.11
CA LEU A 90 -5.62 13.54 -15.12
C LEU A 90 -4.12 13.78 -15.14
N GLY A 91 -3.30 12.74 -14.96
CA GLY A 91 -1.85 12.85 -14.84
C GLY A 91 -1.18 13.32 -16.14
N LYS A 92 -0.79 14.56 -16.16
CA LYS A 92 -0.08 15.21 -17.28
C LYS A 92 1.42 15.30 -17.00
N THR A 93 1.78 15.60 -15.75
CA THR A 93 3.16 15.88 -15.34
C THR A 93 3.75 14.65 -14.66
N LYS A 94 4.64 13.93 -15.34
CA LYS A 94 5.37 12.80 -14.74
C LYS A 94 6.47 13.33 -13.81
N ILE A 95 6.54 12.79 -12.57
CA ILE A 95 7.60 13.14 -11.61
C ILE A 95 8.62 12.04 -11.51
N TYR A 96 8.18 10.80 -11.25
CA TYR A 96 9.07 9.67 -11.04
C TYR A 96 8.45 8.38 -11.58
N GLY A 97 9.15 7.71 -12.50
CA GLY A 97 8.64 6.50 -13.15
C GLY A 97 7.28 6.74 -13.82
N ASN A 98 6.27 6.01 -13.37
CA ASN A 98 4.89 6.17 -13.88
C ASN A 98 4.03 7.12 -13.04
N LYS A 99 4.56 7.67 -11.94
CA LYS A 99 3.81 8.52 -11.02
C LYS A 99 3.73 9.96 -11.54
N SER A 100 2.56 10.57 -11.36
CA SER A 100 2.28 11.94 -11.80
C SER A 100 2.08 12.88 -10.63
N LEU A 101 2.35 14.17 -10.83
CA LEU A 101 2.15 15.22 -9.84
C LEU A 101 0.71 15.27 -9.37
N GLU A 102 -0.23 15.15 -10.30
CA GLU A 102 -1.66 15.16 -10.01
C GLU A 102 -2.09 13.96 -9.16
N GLY A 103 -1.52 12.77 -9.45
CA GLY A 103 -1.74 11.56 -8.64
C GLY A 103 -1.17 11.71 -7.22
N SER A 104 0.08 12.17 -7.09
CA SER A 104 0.69 12.40 -5.78
C SER A 104 0.00 13.50 -4.97
N PHE A 105 -0.54 14.51 -5.64
CA PHE A 105 -1.37 15.51 -4.98
C PHE A 105 -2.68 14.92 -4.46
N ALA A 106 -3.33 14.04 -5.22
CA ALA A 106 -4.53 13.33 -4.77
C ALA A 106 -4.21 12.41 -3.57
N PHE A 107 -3.06 11.73 -3.58
CA PHE A 107 -2.57 10.96 -2.43
C PHE A 107 -2.41 11.85 -1.20
N TYR A 108 -1.73 12.99 -1.35
CA TYR A 108 -1.49 13.94 -0.28
C TYR A 108 -2.79 14.44 0.37
N VAL A 109 -3.74 14.90 -0.42
CA VAL A 109 -5.01 15.43 0.08
C VAL A 109 -5.84 14.34 0.77
N SER A 110 -5.94 13.16 0.18
CA SER A 110 -6.67 12.05 0.81
C SER A 110 -6.00 11.56 2.10
N THR A 111 -4.68 11.60 2.18
CA THR A 111 -3.94 11.30 3.42
C THR A 111 -4.26 12.30 4.52
N ILE A 112 -4.30 13.63 4.23
CA ILE A 112 -4.73 14.64 5.21
C ILE A 112 -6.11 14.33 5.75
N ILE A 113 -7.06 13.98 4.89
CA ILE A 113 -8.44 13.66 5.27
C ILE A 113 -8.46 12.43 6.22
N ILE A 114 -7.73 11.38 5.89
CA ILE A 114 -7.64 10.17 6.73
C ILE A 114 -7.04 10.53 8.10
N LEU A 115 -5.93 11.25 8.13
CA LEU A 115 -5.30 11.65 9.38
C LEU A 115 -6.22 12.51 10.24
N TYR A 116 -6.96 13.44 9.65
CA TYR A 116 -7.92 14.28 10.36
C TYR A 116 -9.01 13.46 11.07
N PHE A 117 -9.48 12.37 10.47
CA PHE A 117 -10.51 11.52 11.09
C PHE A 117 -9.97 10.54 12.14
N PHE A 118 -8.74 10.09 12.03
CA PHE A 118 -8.21 9.02 12.87
C PHE A 118 -7.17 9.48 13.90
N ILE A 119 -6.50 10.61 13.69
CA ILE A 119 -5.41 11.10 14.56
C ILE A 119 -5.77 12.49 15.09
N ASN A 120 -6.58 12.54 16.14
CA ASN A 120 -7.11 13.80 16.68
C ASN A 120 -6.09 14.64 17.47
N SER A 121 -4.88 14.12 17.72
CA SER A 121 -3.83 14.80 18.49
C SER A 121 -3.06 15.85 17.68
N LEU A 122 -3.23 15.90 16.36
CA LEU A 122 -2.43 16.75 15.48
C LEU A 122 -3.01 18.15 15.31
N THR A 123 -2.12 19.14 15.14
CA THR A 123 -2.44 20.49 14.71
C THR A 123 -2.58 20.56 13.18
N GLY A 124 -3.19 21.64 12.67
CA GLY A 124 -3.39 21.82 11.23
C GLY A 124 -2.08 21.72 10.41
N PHE A 125 -0.97 22.26 10.95
CA PHE A 125 0.34 22.18 10.30
C PHE A 125 0.90 20.76 10.31
N GLU A 126 0.74 20.02 11.40
CA GLU A 126 1.24 18.64 11.52
C GLU A 126 0.52 17.69 10.55
N TYR A 127 -0.80 17.85 10.34
CA TYR A 127 -1.50 17.10 9.29
C TYR A 127 -0.85 17.28 7.92
N MET A 128 -0.55 18.53 7.55
CA MET A 128 0.08 18.82 6.26
C MET A 128 1.50 18.23 6.16
N TYR A 129 2.30 18.41 7.21
CA TYR A 129 3.69 17.95 7.24
C TYR A 129 3.78 16.42 7.20
N ILE A 130 3.01 15.72 8.04
CA ILE A 130 3.02 14.25 8.10
C ILE A 130 2.50 13.67 6.79
N SER A 131 1.40 14.21 6.24
CA SER A 131 0.88 13.77 4.94
C SER A 131 1.90 13.97 3.83
N PHE A 132 2.66 15.05 3.85
CA PHE A 132 3.73 15.30 2.90
C PHE A 132 4.83 14.24 3.00
N LEU A 133 5.28 13.90 4.22
CA LEU A 133 6.28 12.83 4.42
C LEU A 133 5.80 11.48 3.90
N ILE A 134 4.54 11.11 4.18
CA ILE A 134 3.97 9.85 3.70
C ILE A 134 3.84 9.87 2.16
N THR A 135 3.50 11.02 1.57
CA THR A 135 3.47 11.18 0.11
C THR A 135 4.87 11.00 -0.51
N LEU A 136 5.93 11.44 0.16
CA LEU A 136 7.30 11.16 -0.28
C LEU A 136 7.61 9.65 -0.25
N VAL A 137 7.14 8.93 0.76
CA VAL A 137 7.27 7.46 0.78
C VAL A 137 6.57 6.82 -0.41
N GLU A 138 5.36 7.27 -0.76
CA GLU A 138 4.63 6.83 -1.96
C GLU A 138 5.43 7.13 -3.23
N LEU A 139 5.94 8.36 -3.38
CA LEU A 139 6.66 8.82 -4.57
C LEU A 139 7.97 8.07 -4.78
N PHE A 140 8.73 7.87 -3.71
CA PHE A 140 10.03 7.22 -3.73
C PHE A 140 9.97 5.74 -3.32
N SER A 141 8.74 5.12 -3.32
CA SER A 141 8.62 3.70 -2.99
C SER A 141 9.76 2.95 -3.67
N PHE A 142 10.68 2.48 -2.81
CA PHE A 142 12.02 2.04 -3.19
C PHE A 142 11.97 1.12 -4.41
N TYR A 143 12.71 1.41 -5.43
CA TYR A 143 12.77 0.86 -6.79
C TYR A 143 12.65 -0.66 -6.94
N LYS A 144 12.65 -1.41 -5.83
CA LYS A 144 12.53 -2.88 -5.80
C LYS A 144 11.51 -3.41 -4.80
N ILE A 145 10.94 -2.57 -3.92
CA ILE A 145 9.98 -3.00 -2.90
C ILE A 145 8.61 -2.47 -3.30
N ASN A 146 7.60 -3.35 -3.24
CA ASN A 146 6.23 -3.04 -3.64
C ASN A 146 5.63 -1.98 -2.70
N ASP A 147 4.97 -0.97 -3.26
CA ASP A 147 4.28 0.11 -2.54
C ASP A 147 3.22 -0.41 -1.57
N ASN A 148 2.55 -1.51 -1.89
CA ASN A 148 1.61 -2.17 -1.00
C ASN A 148 2.21 -2.63 0.35
N LEU A 149 3.53 -2.77 0.42
CA LEU A 149 4.25 -3.07 1.65
C LEU A 149 4.81 -1.80 2.29
N THR A 150 5.44 -0.94 1.49
CA THR A 150 6.19 0.21 2.02
C THR A 150 5.29 1.29 2.60
N ILE A 151 4.18 1.62 1.93
CA ILE A 151 3.28 2.70 2.38
C ILE A 151 2.69 2.42 3.77
N PRO A 152 2.06 1.26 4.06
CA PRO A 152 1.49 1.04 5.39
C PRO A 152 2.55 0.95 6.48
N VAL A 153 3.69 0.31 6.22
CA VAL A 153 4.74 0.14 7.24
C VAL A 153 5.42 1.48 7.56
N PHE A 154 5.88 2.21 6.54
CA PHE A 154 6.51 3.52 6.78
C PHE A 154 5.49 4.57 7.23
N GLY A 155 4.24 4.50 6.78
CA GLY A 155 3.15 5.34 7.28
C GLY A 155 2.94 5.14 8.78
N ALA A 156 2.88 3.90 9.26
CA ALA A 156 2.75 3.59 10.68
C ALA A 156 3.98 4.06 11.49
N ILE A 157 5.21 3.88 10.96
CA ILE A 157 6.44 4.38 11.58
C ILE A 157 6.37 5.90 11.74
N ILE A 158 6.11 6.63 10.65
CA ILE A 158 6.05 8.10 10.65
C ILE A 158 5.00 8.59 11.67
N LEU A 159 3.81 7.98 11.67
CA LEU A 159 2.74 8.31 12.61
C LEU A 159 3.16 8.05 14.06
N THR A 160 3.79 6.92 14.35
CA THR A 160 4.21 6.58 15.71
C THR A 160 5.26 7.54 16.28
N TYR A 161 6.16 8.04 15.43
CA TYR A 161 7.23 8.95 15.90
C TYR A 161 6.81 10.42 15.94
N LEU A 162 5.76 10.81 15.22
CA LEU A 162 5.37 12.21 15.08
C LEU A 162 4.00 12.54 15.70
N THR A 163 3.30 11.55 16.28
CA THR A 163 2.03 11.74 17.00
C THR A 163 2.11 11.28 18.45
#